data_50c9a2f8fdae2dde18f4db2708d4a7db
#
_entry.id   50c9a2f8fdae2dde18f4db2708d4a7db
#
_cell.length_a   1.000
_cell.length_b   1.000
_cell.length_c   1.000
_cell.angle_alpha   90.00
_cell.angle_beta   90.00
_cell.angle_gamma   90.00
#
_symmetry.space_group_name_H-M   'P 1'
#
loop_
_entity.id
_entity.type
_entity.pdbx_description
1 polymer ?
#
loop_
_entity_poly.entity_id
_entity_poly.type
_entity_poly.pdbx_seq_one_letter_code
_entity_poly.pdbx_strand_id
1 'polypeptide(L)'
;MMHLETQKPYHHGDLREQLLLAGEQALLDMPIDNVSLREIARRAGVSHAAPKHHFASMADLLGEIAARGFQKFVVALGSAAEESKSQTAEDRLHAMGRAYLRFADENSAVYSLMFGHVFKMSMTPALTKASYDAWSQLEKAVAQVTGALRAPIAATHVWSSVHGLSMLKSARRLPPHISLHAIEEDNLRMMIAGIKEA
;
A
#
# COMPACT_ATOMS: atom_id res chain seq x y z
N MET A 1 5.72 -35.71 -41.13
CA MET A 1 5.80 -35.42 -39.67
C MET A 1 5.22 -34.04 -39.43
N MET A 2 3.96 -34.00 -38.99
CA MET A 2 3.25 -32.76 -38.67
C MET A 2 3.55 -32.43 -37.21
N HIS A 3 4.20 -31.29 -36.96
CA HIS A 3 4.33 -30.74 -35.61
C HIS A 3 2.98 -30.15 -35.20
N LEU A 4 2.32 -30.78 -34.28
CA LEU A 4 1.18 -30.22 -33.54
C LEU A 4 1.76 -29.30 -32.48
N GLU A 5 1.72 -27.99 -32.73
CA GLU A 5 1.90 -26.95 -31.69
C GLU A 5 0.69 -27.04 -30.76
N THR A 6 0.92 -27.55 -29.56
CA THR A 6 -0.05 -27.50 -28.47
C THR A 6 -0.20 -26.06 -28.00
N GLN A 7 -1.23 -25.36 -28.52
CA GLN A 7 -1.67 -24.10 -27.92
C GLN A 7 -2.12 -24.37 -26.48
N LYS A 8 -1.38 -23.82 -25.50
CA LYS A 8 -1.82 -23.76 -24.10
C LYS A 8 -3.17 -23.04 -24.04
N PRO A 9 -4.16 -23.56 -23.30
CA PRO A 9 -5.46 -22.91 -23.16
C PRO A 9 -5.27 -21.54 -22.50
N TYR A 10 -5.73 -20.50 -23.18
CA TYR A 10 -5.68 -19.08 -22.76
C TYR A 10 -6.75 -18.87 -21.67
N HIS A 11 -6.34 -18.86 -20.41
CA HIS A 11 -7.25 -18.58 -19.29
C HIS A 11 -7.45 -17.07 -19.12
N HIS A 12 -8.67 -16.57 -19.34
CA HIS A 12 -9.02 -15.14 -19.20
C HIS A 12 -8.69 -14.55 -17.81
N GLY A 13 -8.66 -15.37 -16.75
CA GLY A 13 -8.24 -14.94 -15.40
C GLY A 13 -6.74 -14.69 -15.30
N ASP A 14 -5.93 -15.39 -16.08
CA ASP A 14 -4.48 -15.23 -16.08
C ASP A 14 -4.06 -13.92 -16.73
N LEU A 15 -4.74 -13.47 -17.81
CA LEU A 15 -4.38 -12.22 -18.48
C LEU A 15 -4.62 -10.97 -17.63
N ARG A 16 -5.73 -10.90 -16.90
CA ARG A 16 -6.00 -9.76 -15.99
C ARG A 16 -4.90 -9.66 -14.93
N GLU A 17 -4.52 -10.78 -14.36
CA GLU A 17 -3.44 -10.87 -13.38
C GLU A 17 -2.09 -10.49 -13.98
N GLN A 18 -1.76 -10.98 -15.16
CA GLN A 18 -0.52 -10.62 -15.88
C GLN A 18 -0.45 -9.13 -16.18
N LEU A 19 -1.55 -8.48 -16.53
CA LEU A 19 -1.61 -7.03 -16.75
C LEU A 19 -1.38 -6.24 -15.46
N LEU A 20 -1.94 -6.69 -14.33
CA LEU A 20 -1.71 -6.05 -13.03
C LEU A 20 -0.24 -6.19 -12.60
N LEU A 21 0.34 -7.39 -12.72
CA LEU A 21 1.76 -7.61 -12.42
C LEU A 21 2.67 -6.77 -13.32
N ALA A 22 2.37 -6.71 -14.62
CA ALA A 22 3.10 -5.86 -15.57
C ALA A 22 2.99 -4.36 -15.21
N GLY A 23 1.83 -3.95 -14.70
CA GLY A 23 1.61 -2.59 -14.21
C GLY A 23 2.40 -2.29 -12.92
N GLU A 24 2.38 -3.20 -11.94
CA GLU A 24 3.20 -3.09 -10.73
C GLU A 24 4.68 -2.97 -11.09
N GLN A 25 5.16 -3.82 -12.00
CA GLN A 25 6.55 -3.77 -12.46
C GLN A 25 6.88 -2.47 -13.22
N ALA A 26 5.96 -1.96 -14.04
CA ALA A 26 6.18 -0.69 -14.74
C ALA A 26 6.34 0.48 -13.78
N LEU A 27 5.60 0.50 -12.67
CA LEU A 27 5.71 1.52 -11.62
C LEU A 27 7.06 1.50 -10.89
N LEU A 28 7.75 0.35 -10.85
CA LEU A 28 9.10 0.25 -10.27
C LEU A 28 10.17 0.79 -11.23
N ASP A 29 9.98 0.59 -12.54
CA ASP A 29 11.01 0.81 -13.55
C ASP A 29 10.97 2.22 -14.17
N MET A 30 9.85 2.94 -14.07
CA MET A 30 9.69 4.22 -14.75
C MET A 30 8.76 5.17 -13.98
N PRO A 31 8.91 6.49 -14.22
CA PRO A 31 7.95 7.47 -13.71
C PRO A 31 6.52 7.13 -14.16
N ILE A 32 5.57 7.30 -13.26
CA ILE A 32 4.17 6.92 -13.51
C ILE A 32 3.56 7.64 -14.73
N ASP A 33 3.98 8.87 -15.03
CA ASP A 33 3.53 9.64 -16.19
C ASP A 33 3.89 8.95 -17.53
N ASN A 34 4.88 8.05 -17.50
CA ASN A 34 5.31 7.26 -18.65
C ASN A 34 4.62 5.89 -18.71
N VAL A 35 3.88 5.50 -17.67
CA VAL A 35 3.13 4.24 -17.63
C VAL A 35 1.84 4.40 -18.45
N SER A 36 1.62 3.48 -19.38
CA SER A 36 0.43 3.48 -20.23
C SER A 36 -0.11 2.06 -20.45
N LEU A 37 -1.38 1.93 -20.79
CA LEU A 37 -1.97 0.61 -21.14
C LEU A 37 -1.20 -0.07 -22.29
N ARG A 38 -0.64 0.70 -23.22
CA ARG A 38 0.20 0.16 -24.31
C ARG A 38 1.50 -0.42 -23.80
N GLU A 39 2.17 0.27 -22.89
CA GLU A 39 3.41 -0.21 -22.27
C GLU A 39 3.16 -1.46 -21.41
N ILE A 40 2.07 -1.46 -20.65
CA ILE A 40 1.66 -2.61 -19.84
C ILE A 40 1.35 -3.82 -20.73
N ALA A 41 0.61 -3.64 -21.84
CA ALA A 41 0.36 -4.71 -22.82
C ALA A 41 1.67 -5.27 -23.39
N ARG A 42 2.61 -4.38 -23.77
CA ARG A 42 3.93 -4.78 -24.27
C ARG A 42 4.70 -5.62 -23.24
N ARG A 43 4.71 -5.21 -21.97
CA ARG A 43 5.36 -5.96 -20.87
C ARG A 43 4.70 -7.31 -20.61
N ALA A 44 3.38 -7.37 -20.69
CA ALA A 44 2.62 -8.61 -20.54
C ALA A 44 2.70 -9.53 -21.78
N GLY A 45 3.35 -9.11 -22.86
CA GLY A 45 3.49 -9.91 -24.08
C GLY A 45 2.18 -10.11 -24.85
N VAL A 46 1.23 -9.15 -24.73
CA VAL A 46 -0.11 -9.24 -25.37
C VAL A 46 -0.37 -8.12 -26.36
N SER A 47 -1.44 -8.24 -27.13
CA SER A 47 -1.84 -7.18 -28.08
C SER A 47 -2.20 -5.88 -27.35
N HIS A 48 -1.97 -4.73 -28.00
CA HIS A 48 -2.30 -3.42 -27.44
C HIS A 48 -3.80 -3.22 -27.15
N ALA A 49 -4.68 -4.02 -27.74
CA ALA A 49 -6.11 -3.99 -27.50
C ALA A 49 -6.51 -4.80 -26.26
N ALA A 50 -5.72 -5.80 -25.86
CA ALA A 50 -6.05 -6.73 -24.79
C ALA A 50 -6.38 -6.05 -23.44
N PRO A 51 -5.64 -5.03 -22.96
CA PRO A 51 -5.96 -4.39 -21.68
C PRO A 51 -7.36 -3.78 -21.62
N LYS A 52 -7.88 -3.27 -22.73
CA LYS A 52 -9.20 -2.62 -22.79
C LYS A 52 -10.37 -3.57 -22.53
N HIS A 53 -10.16 -4.88 -22.66
CA HIS A 53 -11.15 -5.90 -22.30
C HIS A 53 -11.22 -6.17 -20.79
N HIS A 54 -10.22 -5.72 -20.04
CA HIS A 54 -10.11 -5.95 -18.58
C HIS A 54 -10.19 -4.66 -17.76
N PHE A 55 -9.78 -3.52 -18.34
CA PHE A 55 -9.72 -2.22 -17.69
C PHE A 55 -10.26 -1.15 -18.64
N ALA A 56 -11.30 -0.43 -18.24
CA ALA A 56 -11.91 0.61 -19.08
C ALA A 56 -10.94 1.77 -19.34
N SER A 57 -10.01 2.02 -18.41
CA SER A 57 -9.03 3.10 -18.48
C SER A 57 -7.72 2.75 -17.75
N MET A 58 -6.70 3.58 -17.94
CA MET A 58 -5.48 3.54 -17.14
C MET A 58 -5.78 3.82 -15.65
N ALA A 59 -6.73 4.73 -15.39
CA ALA A 59 -7.16 5.05 -14.03
C ALA A 59 -7.76 3.84 -13.30
N ASP A 60 -8.51 2.98 -14.00
CA ASP A 60 -9.08 1.75 -13.41
C ASP A 60 -7.99 0.72 -13.10
N LEU A 61 -7.03 0.55 -14.01
CA LEU A 61 -5.89 -0.34 -13.77
C LEU A 61 -5.07 0.15 -12.56
N LEU A 62 -4.78 1.45 -12.46
CA LEU A 62 -4.07 2.02 -11.32
C LEU A 62 -4.87 1.85 -10.01
N GLY A 63 -6.19 2.02 -10.05
CA GLY A 63 -7.06 1.78 -8.90
C GLY A 63 -6.99 0.33 -8.41
N GLU A 64 -6.94 -0.64 -9.31
CA GLU A 64 -6.78 -2.05 -8.96
C GLU A 64 -5.37 -2.37 -8.40
N ILE A 65 -4.32 -1.74 -8.95
CA ILE A 65 -2.96 -1.88 -8.39
C ILE A 65 -2.90 -1.26 -6.98
N ALA A 66 -3.50 -0.09 -6.78
CA ALA A 66 -3.58 0.53 -5.45
C ALA A 66 -4.35 -0.35 -4.45
N ALA A 67 -5.45 -0.98 -4.88
CA ALA A 67 -6.19 -1.94 -4.06
C ALA A 67 -5.32 -3.11 -3.60
N ARG A 68 -4.50 -3.66 -4.50
CA ARG A 68 -3.52 -4.72 -4.16
C ARG A 68 -2.45 -4.20 -3.19
N GLY A 69 -2.01 -2.96 -3.37
CA GLY A 69 -1.11 -2.29 -2.43
C GLY A 69 -1.70 -2.24 -1.02
N PHE A 70 -2.94 -1.79 -0.87
CA PHE A 70 -3.65 -1.78 0.42
C PHE A 70 -3.84 -3.18 1.00
N GLN A 71 -4.13 -4.19 0.19
CA GLN A 71 -4.24 -5.58 0.67
C GLN A 71 -2.90 -6.09 1.25
N LYS A 72 -1.79 -5.88 0.53
CA LYS A 72 -0.44 -6.20 1.02
C LYS A 72 -0.11 -5.43 2.31
N PHE A 73 -0.50 -4.16 2.37
CA PHE A 73 -0.31 -3.29 3.52
C PHE A 73 -1.07 -3.81 4.76
N VAL A 74 -2.36 -4.16 4.62
CA VAL A 74 -3.18 -4.75 5.68
C VAL A 74 -2.55 -6.03 6.23
N VAL A 75 -2.05 -6.89 5.35
CA VAL A 75 -1.35 -8.12 5.74
C VAL A 75 -0.08 -7.79 6.52
N ALA A 76 0.75 -6.84 6.06
CA ALA A 76 1.99 -6.46 6.73
C ALA A 76 1.74 -5.91 8.14
N LEU A 77 0.74 -5.04 8.30
CA LEU A 77 0.35 -4.50 9.62
C LEU A 77 -0.22 -5.59 10.54
N GLY A 78 -1.06 -6.47 9.98
CA GLY A 78 -1.68 -7.57 10.73
C GLY A 78 -0.66 -8.58 11.23
N SER A 79 0.32 -8.95 10.42
CA SER A 79 1.40 -9.85 10.81
C SER A 79 2.23 -9.28 11.95
N ALA A 80 2.59 -7.99 11.90
CA ALA A 80 3.33 -7.32 12.96
C ALA A 80 2.54 -7.28 14.29
N ALA A 81 1.23 -7.05 14.23
CA ALA A 81 0.36 -7.07 15.39
C ALA A 81 0.24 -8.48 16.00
N GLU A 82 0.13 -9.52 15.17
CA GLU A 82 0.02 -10.91 15.59
C GLU A 82 1.34 -11.44 16.21
N GLU A 83 2.48 -11.11 15.61
CA GLU A 83 3.80 -11.44 16.19
C GLU A 83 4.01 -10.83 17.58
N SER A 84 3.34 -9.69 17.85
CA SER A 84 3.39 -8.99 19.14
C SER A 84 2.17 -9.26 20.03
N LYS A 85 1.35 -10.27 19.75
CA LYS A 85 0.07 -10.50 20.47
C LYS A 85 0.20 -10.79 21.96
N SER A 86 1.35 -11.30 22.41
CA SER A 86 1.63 -11.56 23.84
C SER A 86 2.08 -10.31 24.62
N GLN A 87 2.24 -9.17 23.91
CA GLN A 87 2.69 -7.91 24.47
C GLN A 87 1.49 -6.98 24.77
N THR A 88 1.77 -5.77 25.25
CA THR A 88 0.75 -4.77 25.52
C THR A 88 0.07 -4.26 24.23
N ALA A 89 -1.06 -3.56 24.37
CA ALA A 89 -1.72 -2.94 23.22
C ALA A 89 -0.82 -1.87 22.57
N GLU A 90 -0.07 -1.14 23.39
CA GLU A 90 0.91 -0.14 22.96
C GLU A 90 2.05 -0.78 22.16
N ASP A 91 2.60 -1.90 22.62
CA ASP A 91 3.67 -2.61 21.91
C ASP A 91 3.19 -3.12 20.54
N ARG A 92 1.95 -3.62 20.48
CA ARG A 92 1.35 -4.03 19.19
C ARG A 92 1.17 -2.85 18.25
N LEU A 93 0.69 -1.71 18.75
CA LEU A 93 0.54 -0.50 17.94
C LEU A 93 1.89 0.03 17.47
N HIS A 94 2.91 -0.03 18.33
CA HIS A 94 4.30 0.30 17.99
C HIS A 94 4.83 -0.60 16.86
N ALA A 95 4.64 -1.92 16.97
CA ALA A 95 5.04 -2.88 15.95
C ALA A 95 4.32 -2.62 14.59
N MET A 96 3.03 -2.29 14.62
CA MET A 96 2.28 -1.87 13.44
C MET A 96 2.85 -0.59 12.83
N GLY A 97 3.22 0.40 13.64
CA GLY A 97 3.86 1.63 13.17
C GLY A 97 5.20 1.37 12.47
N ARG A 98 6.03 0.50 13.03
CA ARG A 98 7.28 0.05 12.39
C ARG A 98 7.01 -0.69 11.06
N ALA A 99 6.01 -1.55 11.02
CA ALA A 99 5.60 -2.23 9.80
C ALA A 99 5.11 -1.24 8.74
N TYR A 100 4.39 -0.19 9.14
CA TYR A 100 3.99 0.90 8.27
C TYR A 100 5.19 1.57 7.59
N LEU A 101 6.17 2.02 8.38
CA LEU A 101 7.37 2.71 7.89
C LEU A 101 8.17 1.81 6.95
N ARG A 102 8.36 0.55 7.31
CA ARG A 102 9.04 -0.47 6.48
C ARG A 102 8.30 -0.70 5.16
N PHE A 103 6.97 -0.85 5.20
CA PHE A 103 6.18 -1.04 3.99
C PHE A 103 6.32 0.13 3.01
N ALA A 104 6.30 1.37 3.53
CA ALA A 104 6.48 2.58 2.73
C ALA A 104 7.83 2.61 2.01
N ASP A 105 8.89 2.14 2.66
CA ASP A 105 10.23 2.06 2.07
C ASP A 105 10.34 0.95 1.01
N GLU A 106 9.92 -0.25 1.38
CA GLU A 106 10.05 -1.44 0.53
C GLU A 106 9.12 -1.40 -0.69
N ASN A 107 8.02 -0.66 -0.61
CA ASN A 107 6.98 -0.58 -1.65
C ASN A 107 6.75 0.86 -2.15
N SER A 108 7.80 1.68 -2.21
CA SER A 108 7.71 3.14 -2.41
C SER A 108 6.88 3.56 -3.63
N ALA A 109 6.98 2.86 -4.76
CA ALA A 109 6.21 3.15 -5.98
C ALA A 109 4.70 2.92 -5.78
N VAL A 110 4.33 1.76 -5.22
CA VAL A 110 2.93 1.42 -4.93
C VAL A 110 2.40 2.27 -3.77
N TYR A 111 3.21 2.53 -2.74
CA TYR A 111 2.87 3.44 -1.65
C TYR A 111 2.56 4.86 -2.15
N SER A 112 3.37 5.38 -3.07
CA SER A 112 3.12 6.67 -3.71
C SER A 112 1.83 6.67 -4.53
N LEU A 113 1.48 5.56 -5.16
CA LEU A 113 0.19 5.41 -5.85
C LEU A 113 -0.98 5.37 -4.86
N MET A 114 -0.86 4.62 -3.75
CA MET A 114 -1.92 4.46 -2.74
C MET A 114 -2.32 5.79 -2.08
N PHE A 115 -1.35 6.65 -1.80
CA PHE A 115 -1.53 7.86 -0.99
C PHE A 115 -1.24 9.18 -1.74
N GLY A 116 -0.74 9.10 -2.97
CA GLY A 116 -0.39 10.28 -3.76
C GLY A 116 -1.60 10.94 -4.38
N HIS A 117 -1.64 12.29 -4.37
CA HIS A 117 -2.70 13.08 -4.99
C HIS A 117 -2.46 13.34 -6.49
N VAL A 118 -1.30 12.93 -7.01
CA VAL A 118 -0.84 13.29 -8.37
C VAL A 118 -1.55 12.47 -9.45
N PHE A 119 -2.09 11.32 -9.10
CA PHE A 119 -2.63 10.38 -10.08
C PHE A 119 -4.15 10.33 -10.03
N LYS A 120 -4.76 10.56 -11.19
CA LYS A 120 -6.19 10.30 -11.39
C LYS A 120 -6.39 8.79 -11.49
N MET A 121 -6.59 8.12 -10.36
CA MET A 121 -7.02 6.73 -10.34
C MET A 121 -8.51 6.65 -10.03
N SER A 122 -9.16 5.62 -10.56
CA SER A 122 -10.57 5.35 -10.27
C SER A 122 -10.70 4.72 -8.87
N MET A 123 -11.69 5.19 -8.12
CA MET A 123 -12.12 4.53 -6.88
C MET A 123 -12.91 3.25 -7.23
N THR A 124 -12.18 2.20 -7.57
CA THR A 124 -12.79 0.89 -7.86
C THR A 124 -13.41 0.32 -6.59
N PRO A 125 -14.41 -0.59 -6.68
CA PRO A 125 -14.94 -1.29 -5.50
C PRO A 125 -13.85 -2.00 -4.69
N ALA A 126 -12.85 -2.57 -5.38
CA ALA A 126 -11.71 -3.22 -4.74
C ALA A 126 -10.86 -2.23 -3.94
N LEU A 127 -10.56 -1.04 -4.50
CA LEU A 127 -9.81 0.00 -3.82
C LEU A 127 -10.58 0.56 -2.62
N THR A 128 -11.87 0.84 -2.79
CA THR A 128 -12.74 1.32 -1.69
C THR A 128 -12.74 0.34 -0.53
N LYS A 129 -12.91 -0.96 -0.82
CA LYS A 129 -12.88 -2.00 0.20
C LYS A 129 -11.51 -2.09 0.89
N ALA A 130 -10.43 -2.18 0.12
CA ALA A 130 -9.09 -2.39 0.66
C ALA A 130 -8.60 -1.20 1.51
N SER A 131 -8.90 0.04 1.11
CA SER A 131 -8.59 1.23 1.90
C SER A 131 -9.40 1.30 3.20
N TYR A 132 -10.68 0.90 3.15
CA TYR A 132 -11.51 0.79 4.35
C TYR A 132 -11.00 -0.28 5.31
N ASP A 133 -10.59 -1.46 4.81
CA ASP A 133 -10.02 -2.53 5.61
C ASP A 133 -8.74 -2.06 6.35
N ALA A 134 -7.88 -1.29 5.67
CA ALA A 134 -6.68 -0.70 6.28
C ALA A 134 -7.02 0.29 7.40
N TRP A 135 -7.98 1.18 7.16
CA TRP A 135 -8.47 2.11 8.20
C TRP A 135 -9.08 1.37 9.39
N SER A 136 -9.96 0.40 9.13
CA SER A 136 -10.63 -0.39 10.19
C SER A 136 -9.63 -1.16 11.06
N GLN A 137 -8.56 -1.68 10.45
CA GLN A 137 -7.50 -2.37 11.19
C GLN A 137 -6.76 -1.42 12.13
N LEU A 138 -6.40 -0.23 11.67
CA LEU A 138 -5.77 0.81 12.50
C LEU A 138 -6.69 1.23 13.65
N GLU A 139 -7.94 1.56 13.33
CA GLU A 139 -8.92 2.01 14.33
C GLU A 139 -9.13 0.97 15.43
N LYS A 140 -9.23 -0.32 15.07
CA LYS A 140 -9.33 -1.43 16.03
C LYS A 140 -8.09 -1.54 16.93
N ALA A 141 -6.90 -1.38 16.37
CA ALA A 141 -5.67 -1.41 17.14
C ALA A 141 -5.58 -0.24 18.13
N VAL A 142 -5.93 0.97 17.67
CA VAL A 142 -5.95 2.17 18.51
C VAL A 142 -7.02 2.07 19.60
N ALA A 143 -8.19 1.49 19.32
CA ALA A 143 -9.24 1.28 20.30
C ALA A 143 -8.80 0.44 21.51
N GLN A 144 -7.84 -0.45 21.34
CA GLN A 144 -7.26 -1.24 22.43
C GLN A 144 -6.39 -0.40 23.36
N VAL A 145 -5.88 0.74 22.90
CA VAL A 145 -5.07 1.68 23.68
C VAL A 145 -5.92 2.77 24.33
N THR A 146 -6.89 3.33 23.57
CA THR A 146 -7.61 4.55 23.95
C THR A 146 -9.08 4.33 24.30
N GLY A 147 -9.60 3.11 24.08
CA GLY A 147 -11.03 2.82 24.11
C GLY A 147 -11.75 3.21 22.81
N ALA A 148 -12.90 2.57 22.56
CA ALA A 148 -13.63 2.68 21.29
C ALA A 148 -14.13 4.10 20.98
N LEU A 149 -14.51 4.87 22.01
CA LEU A 149 -15.07 6.21 21.81
C LEU A 149 -14.04 7.20 21.23
N ARG A 150 -12.80 7.07 21.65
CA ARG A 150 -11.70 7.96 21.21
C ARG A 150 -10.97 7.45 19.97
N ALA A 151 -11.13 6.17 19.63
CA ALA A 151 -10.38 5.52 18.58
C ALA A 151 -10.40 6.23 17.22
N PRO A 152 -11.50 6.75 16.69
CA PRO A 152 -11.52 7.40 15.38
C PRO A 152 -10.61 8.63 15.32
N ILE A 153 -10.63 9.49 16.35
CA ILE A 153 -9.79 10.70 16.41
C ILE A 153 -8.33 10.30 16.66
N ALA A 154 -8.08 9.41 17.61
CA ALA A 154 -6.74 8.94 17.92
C ALA A 154 -6.09 8.19 16.74
N ALA A 155 -6.85 7.39 15.97
CA ALA A 155 -6.37 6.72 14.78
C ALA A 155 -5.97 7.72 13.69
N THR A 156 -6.70 8.82 13.53
CA THR A 156 -6.32 9.90 12.62
C THR A 156 -4.98 10.52 13.03
N HIS A 157 -4.77 10.75 14.34
CA HIS A 157 -3.51 11.26 14.86
C HIS A 157 -2.35 10.29 14.61
N VAL A 158 -2.55 9.00 14.92
CA VAL A 158 -1.58 7.93 14.66
C VAL A 158 -1.20 7.88 13.18
N TRP A 159 -2.19 7.85 12.30
CA TRP A 159 -1.95 7.82 10.87
C TRP A 159 -1.20 9.04 10.37
N SER A 160 -1.63 10.25 10.77
CA SER A 160 -0.95 11.50 10.40
C SER A 160 0.52 11.50 10.79
N SER A 161 0.86 10.96 11.97
CA SER A 161 2.24 10.91 12.47
C SER A 161 3.12 9.99 11.60
N VAL A 162 2.73 8.73 11.42
CA VAL A 162 3.53 7.76 10.64
C VAL A 162 3.55 8.09 9.15
N HIS A 163 2.42 8.59 8.61
CA HIS A 163 2.32 8.99 7.22
C HIS A 163 3.20 10.22 6.94
N GLY A 164 3.12 11.24 7.78
CA GLY A 164 3.96 12.44 7.68
C GLY A 164 5.44 12.10 7.72
N LEU A 165 5.87 11.23 8.64
CA LEU A 165 7.26 10.76 8.71
C LEU A 165 7.66 10.01 7.43
N SER A 166 6.81 9.11 6.92
CA SER A 166 7.07 8.39 5.66
C SER A 166 7.24 9.34 4.48
N MET A 167 6.40 10.38 4.39
CA MET A 167 6.48 11.39 3.33
C MET A 167 7.76 12.22 3.41
N LEU A 168 8.16 12.67 4.61
CA LEU A 168 9.40 13.40 4.82
C LEU A 168 10.63 12.56 4.48
N LYS A 169 10.60 11.28 4.84
CA LYS A 169 11.64 10.31 4.56
C LYS A 169 11.80 10.07 3.06
N SER A 170 10.69 9.77 2.37
CA SER A 170 10.67 9.58 0.91
C SER A 170 11.16 10.81 0.15
N ALA A 171 10.79 12.00 0.61
CA ALA A 171 11.23 13.27 0.03
C ALA A 171 12.67 13.67 0.41
N ARG A 172 13.37 12.87 1.24
CA ARG A 172 14.72 13.17 1.78
C ARG A 172 14.79 14.52 2.48
N ARG A 173 13.77 14.85 3.29
CA ARG A 173 13.64 16.12 4.02
C ARG A 173 13.98 16.00 5.50
N LEU A 174 14.37 14.81 5.97
CA LEU A 174 14.80 14.62 7.36
C LEU A 174 16.21 15.17 7.58
N PRO A 175 16.53 15.64 8.80
CA PRO A 175 17.85 16.16 9.15
C PRO A 175 18.94 15.08 8.99
N PRO A 176 19.99 15.31 8.19
CA PRO A 176 20.97 14.26 7.87
C PRO A 176 21.90 13.90 9.05
N HIS A 177 21.95 14.71 10.08
CA HIS A 177 22.80 14.53 11.26
C HIS A 177 22.12 13.72 12.37
N ILE A 178 20.83 13.37 12.22
CA ILE A 178 20.09 12.54 13.17
C ILE A 178 19.91 11.14 12.58
N SER A 179 20.12 10.13 13.41
CA SER A 179 19.88 8.73 13.00
C SER A 179 18.42 8.53 12.58
N LEU A 180 18.18 7.99 11.39
CA LEU A 180 16.85 7.68 10.90
C LEU A 180 16.10 6.75 11.87
N HIS A 181 16.79 5.72 12.37
CA HIS A 181 16.22 4.81 13.36
C HIS A 181 15.80 5.54 14.66
N ALA A 182 16.61 6.50 15.12
CA ALA A 182 16.25 7.30 16.31
C ALA A 182 15.00 8.15 16.06
N ILE A 183 14.88 8.76 14.87
CA ILE A 183 13.69 9.53 14.47
C ILE A 183 12.44 8.63 14.44
N GLU A 184 12.54 7.46 13.83
CA GLU A 184 11.42 6.51 13.70
C GLU A 184 10.95 6.03 15.08
N GLU A 185 11.86 5.57 15.93
CA GLU A 185 11.53 5.06 17.26
C GLU A 185 10.96 6.14 18.18
N ASP A 186 11.51 7.35 18.11
CA ASP A 186 11.03 8.48 18.92
C ASP A 186 9.65 8.95 18.45
N ASN A 187 9.42 9.04 17.15
CA ASN A 187 8.11 9.36 16.58
C ASN A 187 7.03 8.38 17.05
N LEU A 188 7.32 7.07 17.00
CA LEU A 188 6.37 6.04 17.43
C LEU A 188 6.07 6.12 18.94
N ARG A 189 7.10 6.34 19.77
CA ARG A 189 6.91 6.52 21.22
C ARG A 189 6.07 7.75 21.55
N MET A 190 6.39 8.90 20.97
CA MET A 190 5.66 10.15 21.19
C MET A 190 4.22 10.06 20.70
N MET A 191 4.00 9.44 19.55
CA MET A 191 2.66 9.21 19.00
C MET A 191 1.79 8.40 19.96
N ILE A 192 2.32 7.29 20.52
CA ILE A 192 1.58 6.43 21.45
C ILE A 192 1.35 7.16 22.78
N ALA A 193 2.33 7.85 23.32
CA ALA A 193 2.17 8.65 24.52
C ALA A 193 1.08 9.72 24.34
N GLY A 194 1.10 10.46 23.23
CA GLY A 194 0.13 11.50 22.95
C GLY A 194 -1.32 11.04 22.86
N ILE A 195 -1.59 9.85 22.33
CA ILE A 195 -2.97 9.33 22.27
C ILE A 195 -3.47 8.77 23.62
N LYS A 196 -2.60 8.50 24.57
CA LYS A 196 -2.98 8.03 25.92
C LYS A 196 -3.35 9.20 26.84
N GLU A 197 -2.65 10.31 26.73
CA GLU A 197 -2.80 11.46 27.62
C GLU A 197 -3.95 12.42 27.20
N ALA A 198 -4.30 12.40 25.92
CA ALA A 198 -5.36 13.25 25.37
C ALA A 198 -6.74 12.67 25.62
#